data_45745cd66afeace66b16631f0b24b356
#
_entry.id   45745cd66afeace66b16631f0b24b356
#
_cell.length_a   1.000
_cell.length_b   1.000
_cell.length_c   1.000
_cell.angle_alpha   90.00
_cell.angle_beta   90.00
_cell.angle_gamma   90.00
#
_symmetry.space_group_name_H-M   'P 1'
#
loop_
_entity.id
_entity.type
_entity.pdbx_description
1 polymer ?
#
loop_
_entity_poly.entity_id
_entity_poly.type
_entity_poly.pdbx_seq_one_letter_code
_entity_poly.pdbx_strand_id
1 'polypeptide(L)'
;MIASADLQQLLSRVALGDRVAFRRLYDATAPSLFGVALRIVRQRDRAEEVLQDAFVNAWNRAAGYQAALSQPMTWLTAIVRNRALDELRSGARHKAESLDERESEGTPEIEDERADPLAL
;
A
#
# COMPACT_ATOMS: atom_id res chain seq x y z
N MET A 1 12.58 14.59 11.15
CA MET A 1 11.41 13.77 11.25
C MET A 1 10.20 14.59 11.62
N ILE A 2 9.06 14.29 11.05
CA ILE A 2 7.90 15.10 11.26
C ILE A 2 7.10 14.56 12.43
N ALA A 3 6.52 15.42 13.20
CA ALA A 3 5.80 15.02 14.39
C ALA A 3 4.45 14.43 14.06
N SER A 4 3.95 13.61 14.96
CA SER A 4 2.67 12.95 14.78
C SER A 4 1.54 13.96 14.60
N ALA A 5 1.56 15.04 15.33
CA ALA A 5 0.52 16.06 15.21
C ALA A 5 0.53 16.68 13.81
N ASP A 6 1.72 16.86 13.23
CA ASP A 6 1.81 17.42 11.91
C ASP A 6 1.30 16.43 10.88
N LEU A 7 1.55 15.14 11.09
CA LEU A 7 1.03 14.13 10.20
C LEU A 7 -0.49 14.06 10.27
N GLN A 8 -1.04 14.25 11.46
CA GLN A 8 -2.48 14.27 11.61
C GLN A 8 -3.09 15.43 10.81
N GLN A 9 -2.45 16.57 10.85
CA GLN A 9 -2.92 17.70 10.11
C GLN A 9 -2.86 17.46 8.64
N LEU A 10 -1.79 16.83 8.16
CA LEU A 10 -1.68 16.51 6.75
C LEU A 10 -2.77 15.54 6.33
N LEU A 11 -3.03 14.53 7.16
CA LEU A 11 -4.09 13.58 6.85
C LEU A 11 -5.46 14.24 6.78
N SER A 12 -5.70 15.19 7.65
CA SER A 12 -6.96 15.92 7.63
C SER A 12 -7.14 16.65 6.31
N ARG A 13 -6.07 17.23 5.80
CA ARG A 13 -6.14 17.94 4.55
C ARG A 13 -6.26 16.99 3.37
N VAL A 14 -5.58 15.85 3.44
CA VAL A 14 -5.70 14.84 2.41
C VAL A 14 -7.16 14.37 2.31
N ALA A 15 -7.81 14.24 3.47
CA ALA A 15 -9.20 13.83 3.49
C ALA A 15 -10.09 14.84 2.77
N LEU A 16 -9.64 16.08 2.65
CA LEU A 16 -10.38 17.10 1.93
C LEU A 16 -9.94 17.23 0.48
N GLY A 17 -9.06 16.37 0.03
CA GLY A 17 -8.62 16.38 -1.35
C GLY A 17 -7.41 17.25 -1.64
N ASP A 18 -6.68 17.64 -0.60
CA ASP A 18 -5.53 18.52 -0.76
C ASP A 18 -4.34 17.76 -1.27
N ARG A 19 -4.00 17.94 -2.53
CA ARG A 19 -2.91 17.18 -3.16
C ARG A 19 -1.54 17.59 -2.66
N VAL A 20 -1.39 18.84 -2.29
CA VAL A 20 -0.12 19.32 -1.75
C VAL A 20 0.14 18.65 -0.42
N ALA A 21 -0.90 18.54 0.41
CA ALA A 21 -0.76 17.86 1.69
C ALA A 21 -0.42 16.40 1.48
N PHE A 22 -1.00 15.77 0.45
CA PHE A 22 -0.72 14.39 0.15
C PHE A 22 0.75 14.21 -0.23
N ARG A 23 1.27 15.10 -1.05
CA ARG A 23 2.67 15.02 -1.44
C ARG A 23 3.58 15.18 -0.24
N ARG A 24 3.24 16.09 0.65
CA ARG A 24 4.03 16.27 1.86
C ARG A 24 3.98 15.04 2.75
N LEU A 25 2.80 14.44 2.86
CA LEU A 25 2.65 13.24 3.65
C LEU A 25 3.51 12.13 3.06
N TYR A 26 3.47 11.98 1.76
CA TYR A 26 4.26 10.97 1.08
C TYR A 26 5.74 11.21 1.34
N ASP A 27 6.21 12.43 1.10
CA ASP A 27 7.64 12.73 1.25
C ASP A 27 8.11 12.49 2.68
N ALA A 28 7.27 12.77 3.66
CA ALA A 28 7.67 12.62 5.05
C ALA A 28 7.69 11.17 5.51
N THR A 29 6.89 10.30 4.91
CA THR A 29 6.72 8.95 5.44
C THR A 29 7.20 7.84 4.51
N ALA A 30 7.35 8.12 3.23
CA ALA A 30 7.70 7.09 2.26
C ALA A 30 8.96 6.31 2.59
N PRO A 31 10.05 6.94 3.03
CA PRO A 31 11.26 6.16 3.29
C PRO A 31 11.03 5.09 4.36
N SER A 32 10.34 5.44 5.44
CA SER A 32 10.07 4.47 6.49
C SER A 32 9.12 3.39 6.02
N LEU A 33 8.11 3.78 5.28
CA LEU A 33 7.11 2.83 4.81
C LEU A 33 7.66 1.92 3.72
N PHE A 34 8.59 2.45 2.92
CA PHE A 34 9.26 1.62 1.93
C PHE A 34 10.02 0.51 2.64
N GLY A 35 10.66 0.83 3.76
CA GLY A 35 11.37 -0.18 4.53
C GLY A 35 10.45 -1.28 5.03
N VAL A 36 9.24 -0.92 5.42
CA VAL A 36 8.28 -1.92 5.87
C VAL A 36 7.92 -2.84 4.70
N ALA A 37 7.62 -2.26 3.54
CA ALA A 37 7.26 -3.05 2.37
C ALA A 37 8.40 -3.96 1.94
N LEU A 38 9.60 -3.41 1.93
CA LEU A 38 10.77 -4.15 1.48
C LEU A 38 11.05 -5.36 2.37
N ARG A 39 10.86 -5.20 3.66
CA ARG A 39 11.09 -6.32 4.56
C ARG A 39 10.10 -7.45 4.31
N ILE A 40 8.95 -7.15 3.80
CA ILE A 40 7.94 -8.17 3.56
C ILE A 40 8.10 -8.79 2.19
N VAL A 41 8.19 -7.98 1.12
CA VAL A 41 8.24 -8.53 -0.22
C VAL A 41 9.64 -8.82 -0.73
N ARG A 42 10.64 -8.25 -0.09
CA ARG A 42 12.05 -8.56 -0.35
C ARG A 42 12.57 -8.27 -1.74
N GLN A 43 11.88 -7.49 -2.52
CA GLN A 43 12.33 -7.07 -3.83
C GLN A 43 11.99 -5.60 -3.98
N ARG A 44 12.95 -4.81 -4.44
CA ARG A 44 12.76 -3.37 -4.49
C ARG A 44 11.63 -2.91 -5.38
N ASP A 45 11.55 -3.43 -6.57
CA ASP A 45 10.49 -2.99 -7.46
C ASP A 45 9.13 -3.40 -6.96
N ARG A 46 9.01 -4.54 -6.30
CA ARG A 46 7.74 -4.93 -5.72
C ARG A 46 7.41 -4.05 -4.55
N ALA A 47 8.41 -3.69 -3.75
CA ALA A 47 8.19 -2.81 -2.60
C ALA A 47 7.74 -1.44 -3.08
N GLU A 48 8.28 -0.95 -4.18
CA GLU A 48 7.87 0.32 -4.72
C GLU A 48 6.43 0.28 -5.19
N GLU A 49 6.04 -0.80 -5.82
CA GLU A 49 4.68 -0.97 -6.25
C GLU A 49 3.73 -1.01 -5.08
N VAL A 50 4.10 -1.75 -4.05
CA VAL A 50 3.31 -1.83 -2.83
C VAL A 50 3.13 -0.45 -2.23
N LEU A 51 4.21 0.31 -2.17
CA LEU A 51 4.15 1.63 -1.57
C LEU A 51 3.22 2.54 -2.36
N GLN A 52 3.31 2.52 -3.66
CA GLN A 52 2.43 3.34 -4.49
C GLN A 52 0.97 2.96 -4.30
N ASP A 53 0.69 1.68 -4.33
CA ASP A 53 -0.68 1.21 -4.14
C ASP A 53 -1.19 1.56 -2.76
N ALA A 54 -0.33 1.46 -1.75
CA ALA A 54 -0.73 1.78 -0.40
C ALA A 54 -1.08 3.26 -0.26
N PHE A 55 -0.34 4.13 -0.94
CA PHE A 55 -0.64 5.55 -0.86
C PHE A 55 -1.91 5.92 -1.62
N VAL A 56 -2.21 5.22 -2.71
CA VAL A 56 -3.49 5.42 -3.37
C VAL A 56 -4.60 5.02 -2.42
N ASN A 57 -4.41 3.93 -1.71
CA ASN A 57 -5.38 3.46 -0.74
C ASN A 57 -5.52 4.47 0.40
N ALA A 58 -4.41 5.04 0.85
CA ALA A 58 -4.44 6.04 1.92
C ALA A 58 -5.21 7.28 1.46
N TRP A 59 -5.02 7.68 0.22
CA TRP A 59 -5.75 8.82 -0.32
C TRP A 59 -7.26 8.53 -0.27
N ASN A 60 -7.65 7.36 -0.70
CA ASN A 60 -9.05 7.00 -0.75
C ASN A 60 -9.68 6.82 0.63
N ARG A 61 -8.89 6.46 1.62
CA ARG A 61 -9.40 6.19 2.93
C ARG A 61 -9.14 7.26 3.97
N ALA A 62 -8.51 8.34 3.57
CA ALA A 62 -8.10 9.37 4.53
C ALA A 62 -9.26 9.91 5.35
N ALA A 63 -10.44 10.00 4.73
CA ALA A 63 -11.60 10.51 5.44
C ALA A 63 -12.02 9.59 6.59
N GLY A 64 -11.64 8.33 6.54
CA GLY A 64 -11.98 7.39 7.60
C GLY A 64 -10.94 7.27 8.69
N TYR A 65 -9.84 7.98 8.56
CA TYR A 65 -8.81 7.93 9.59
C TYR A 65 -9.32 8.61 10.85
N GLN A 66 -9.13 7.98 11.99
CA GLN A 66 -9.58 8.54 13.26
C GLN A 66 -8.41 8.66 14.20
N ALA A 67 -8.03 9.89 14.51
CA ALA A 67 -6.89 10.14 15.38
C ALA A 67 -7.07 9.54 16.77
N ALA A 68 -8.30 9.37 17.19
CA ALA A 68 -8.54 8.79 18.51
C ALA A 68 -8.20 7.30 18.54
N LEU A 69 -8.18 6.63 17.39
CA LEU A 69 -7.95 5.21 17.36
C LEU A 69 -6.51 4.82 17.06
N SER A 70 -5.81 5.60 16.30
CA SER A 70 -4.42 5.26 16.00
C SER A 70 -3.65 6.47 15.53
N GLN A 71 -2.36 6.40 15.66
CA GLN A 71 -1.50 7.46 15.18
C GLN A 71 -1.33 7.35 13.68
N PRO A 72 -1.00 8.43 13.01
CA PRO A 72 -0.88 8.41 11.56
C PRO A 72 0.08 7.37 11.03
N MET A 73 1.24 7.23 11.65
CA MET A 73 2.22 6.25 11.18
C MET A 73 1.72 4.83 11.37
N THR A 74 1.01 4.58 12.45
CA THR A 74 0.45 3.24 12.69
C THR A 74 -0.58 2.93 11.63
N TRP A 75 -1.41 3.91 11.30
CA TRP A 75 -2.45 3.75 10.32
C TRP A 75 -1.85 3.49 8.93
N LEU A 76 -0.85 4.30 8.56
CA LEU A 76 -0.20 4.13 7.27
C LEU A 76 0.55 2.81 7.20
N THR A 77 1.22 2.43 8.28
CA THR A 77 1.97 1.18 8.31
C THR A 77 1.03 0.00 8.11
N ALA A 78 -0.15 0.05 8.70
CA ALA A 78 -1.11 -1.03 8.52
C ALA A 78 -1.53 -1.16 7.06
N ILE A 79 -1.74 -0.03 6.38
CA ILE A 79 -2.12 -0.06 4.98
C ILE A 79 -1.01 -0.67 4.15
N VAL A 80 0.24 -0.26 4.41
CA VAL A 80 1.38 -0.77 3.66
C VAL A 80 1.56 -2.27 3.91
N ARG A 81 1.48 -2.68 5.18
CA ARG A 81 1.66 -4.08 5.52
C ARG A 81 0.60 -4.95 4.86
N ASN A 82 -0.64 -4.51 4.91
CA ASN A 82 -1.71 -5.28 4.31
C ASN A 82 -1.50 -5.42 2.81
N ARG A 83 -1.08 -4.35 2.17
CA ARG A 83 -0.85 -4.41 0.74
C ARG A 83 0.35 -5.30 0.41
N ALA A 84 1.40 -5.23 1.23
CA ALA A 84 2.58 -6.06 1.01
C ALA A 84 2.25 -7.55 1.19
N LEU A 85 1.44 -7.86 2.19
CA LEU A 85 1.04 -9.24 2.39
C LEU A 85 0.16 -9.73 1.25
N ASP A 86 -0.68 -8.86 0.71
CA ASP A 86 -1.46 -9.20 -0.45
C ASP A 86 -0.56 -9.49 -1.63
N GLU A 87 0.48 -8.72 -1.79
CA GLU A 87 1.42 -8.90 -2.87
C GLU A 87 2.12 -10.26 -2.75
N LEU A 88 2.47 -10.64 -1.54
CA LEU A 88 3.08 -11.94 -1.32
C LEU A 88 2.14 -13.06 -1.67
N ARG A 89 0.89 -12.96 -1.25
CA ARG A 89 -0.09 -14.00 -1.54
C ARG A 89 -0.35 -14.09 -3.04
N SER A 90 -0.41 -12.96 -3.69
CA SER A 90 -0.62 -12.91 -5.11
C SER A 90 0.57 -13.51 -5.85
N GLY A 91 1.77 -13.18 -5.40
CA GLY A 91 2.97 -13.72 -5.99
C GLY A 91 3.06 -15.22 -5.84
N ALA A 92 2.69 -15.74 -4.69
CA ALA A 92 2.71 -17.17 -4.45
C ALA A 92 1.69 -17.85 -5.33
N ARG A 93 0.52 -17.25 -5.47
CA ARG A 93 -0.51 -17.81 -6.30
C ARG A 93 -0.07 -17.82 -7.76
N HIS A 94 0.57 -16.76 -8.20
CA HIS A 94 1.08 -16.68 -9.52
C HIS A 94 2.08 -17.77 -9.81
N LYS A 95 2.96 -18.04 -8.89
CA LYS A 95 3.92 -19.07 -9.05
C LYS A 95 3.28 -20.41 -9.15
N ALA A 96 2.31 -20.68 -8.33
CA ALA A 96 1.61 -21.96 -8.34
C ALA A 96 0.88 -22.13 -9.67
N GLU A 97 0.28 -21.08 -10.16
CA GLU A 97 -0.44 -21.16 -11.41
C GLU A 97 0.51 -21.36 -12.57
N SER A 98 1.65 -20.77 -12.50
CA SER A 98 2.63 -20.91 -13.52
C SER A 98 3.10 -22.35 -13.62
N LEU A 99 3.28 -22.99 -12.48
CA LEU A 99 3.67 -24.37 -12.49
C LEU A 99 2.59 -25.26 -13.06
N ASP A 100 1.37 -24.98 -12.70
CA ASP A 100 0.27 -25.75 -13.22
C ASP A 100 0.17 -25.56 -14.71
N GLU A 101 0.39 -24.37 -15.18
CA GLU A 101 0.33 -24.11 -16.55
C GLU A 101 1.31 -24.89 -17.32
N ARG A 102 2.47 -25.12 -16.83
CA ARG A 102 3.43 -25.88 -17.49
C ARG A 102 2.94 -27.24 -17.72
N GLU A 103 2.17 -27.75 -16.81
CA GLU A 103 1.67 -29.07 -16.97
C GLU A 103 0.43 -29.12 -17.73
N SER A 104 -0.45 -28.27 -17.52
CA SER A 104 -1.71 -28.41 -18.17
C SER A 104 -1.90 -27.45 -19.30
N GLU A 105 -1.01 -26.64 -19.51
CA GLU A 105 -1.18 -25.75 -20.54
C GLU A 105 -2.32 -24.86 -20.35
N GLY A 106 -2.86 -24.64 -19.32
CA GLY A 106 -3.94 -23.81 -19.06
C GLY A 106 -3.49 -22.43 -18.94
N THR A 107 -4.32 -21.50 -19.13
CA THR A 107 -3.93 -20.22 -19.06
C THR A 107 -4.58 -19.60 -18.01
N PRO A 108 -4.13 -19.14 -17.18
CA PRO A 108 -4.71 -18.60 -16.08
C PRO A 108 -5.08 -17.30 -16.14
N GLU A 109 -5.64 -16.82 -15.71
CA GLU A 109 -6.05 -15.69 -15.75
C GLU A 109 -5.77 -14.96 -14.60
N ILE A 110 -5.48 -14.33 -14.38
CA ILE A 110 -5.05 -13.66 -13.41
C ILE A 110 -5.70 -12.64 -12.92
N GLU A 111 -6.28 -12.24 -12.84
CA GLU A 111 -6.82 -11.37 -12.46
C GLU A 111 -6.61 -10.74 -11.55
N ASP A 112 -6.79 -10.26 -11.18
CA ASP A 112 -6.50 -9.57 -10.46
C ASP A 112 -7.26 -9.02 -9.53
N GLU A 113 -7.57 -9.68 -8.85
CA GLU A 113 -8.13 -9.30 -7.86
C GLU A 113 -7.40 -8.30 -7.20
N ARG A 114 -6.22 -8.23 -7.43
CA ARG A 114 -5.52 -7.36 -6.75
C ARG A 114 -5.73 -6.07 -7.30
N ALA A 115 -6.36 -6.00 -8.28
CA ALA A 115 -6.43 -4.83 -8.83
C ALA A 115 -7.32 -4.02 -8.16
N ASP A 116 -7.87 -4.24 -7.92
CA ASP A 116 -8.60 -3.71 -7.34
C ASP A 116 -9.05 -2.58 -6.88
N PRO A 117 -9.24 -2.46 -5.93
CA PRO A 117 -9.83 -1.43 -5.36
C PRO A 117 -9.13 -0.22 -5.62
N LEU A 118 -7.92 -0.31 -5.76
CA LEU A 118 -7.23 0.78 -5.95
C LEU A 118 -7.32 1.21 -7.25
N ALA A 119 -7.56 0.38 -8.06
CA ALA A 119 -7.62 0.69 -9.33
C ALA A 119 -8.70 1.53 -9.56
N LEU A 120 -9.34 1.82 -8.96
CA LEU A 120 -10.37 2.53 -9.21
C LEU A 120 -10.23 3.64 -9.49
#